data_b022e13dbd421bcd423facecdf89c025
#
_entry.id   b022e13dbd421bcd423facecdf89c025
#
_cell.length_a   1.000
_cell.length_b   1.000
_cell.length_c   1.000
_cell.angle_alpha   90.00
_cell.angle_beta   90.00
_cell.angle_gamma   90.00
#
_symmetry.space_group_name_H-M   'P 1'
#
loop_
_entity.id
_entity.type
_entity.pdbx_description
1 polymer ?
#
loop_
_entity_poly.entity_id
_entity_poly.type
_entity_poly.pdbx_seq_one_letter_code
_entity_poly.pdbx_strand_id
1 'polypeptide(L)'
;MKNLFRIQNLGILLIGATLITSCNLFKKKPEKSASTGWTYNDPNGSGFRVSKEKEQKTGPGLVFVEGGTFTMGAVEEDVMRDWNNIPRRVTVASFYMDESEVANVHYREYLFWLDRVFMDTAITNRALPDTLVWRSELAYNEPYVEYYFRHPSYNLYPVVGVSWKQAYDYCLWRSDRVNENILYEKGITNKKAELQKQMQGGGQDNFNTKAYLLGEYQATPGKSLKSYKDPLTNQVPTSISFEEGIILPDYRLPTEAEWEYAAYGLIAQNPNPRRSEKRRGEELTANKQVYPWAQN
;
A
#
# COMPACT_ATOMS: atom_id res chain seq x y z
N MET A 1 69.57 -27.02 -4.40
CA MET A 1 68.17 -27.52 -4.33
C MET A 1 67.55 -27.41 -2.92
N LYS A 2 68.21 -27.58 -1.83
CA LYS A 2 67.62 -27.48 -0.44
C LYS A 2 67.16 -26.08 -0.08
N ASN A 3 67.76 -25.01 -0.59
CA ASN A 3 67.37 -23.63 -0.24
C ASN A 3 66.14 -23.11 -1.01
N LEU A 4 65.84 -23.65 -2.18
CA LEU A 4 64.61 -23.27 -2.95
C LEU A 4 63.35 -23.82 -2.25
N PHE A 5 63.41 -24.99 -1.66
CA PHE A 5 62.27 -25.61 -0.94
C PHE A 5 61.93 -24.85 0.37
N ARG A 6 62.93 -24.24 1.02
CA ARG A 6 62.69 -23.43 2.22
C ARG A 6 62.00 -22.11 1.93
N ILE A 7 62.31 -21.48 0.80
CA ILE A 7 61.68 -20.22 0.38
C ILE A 7 60.23 -20.44 -0.07
N GLN A 8 59.94 -21.55 -0.77
CA GLN A 8 58.59 -21.90 -1.17
C GLN A 8 57.69 -22.18 0.03
N ASN A 9 58.18 -22.92 1.03
CA ASN A 9 57.37 -23.17 2.25
C ASN A 9 57.19 -21.94 3.11
N LEU A 10 58.12 -20.98 3.14
CA LEU A 10 57.96 -19.73 3.85
C LEU A 10 56.91 -18.81 3.16
N GLY A 11 56.87 -18.80 1.81
CA GLY A 11 55.91 -18.08 1.03
C GLY A 11 54.46 -18.58 1.22
N ILE A 12 54.28 -19.93 1.25
CA ILE A 12 52.99 -20.55 1.50
C ILE A 12 52.47 -20.27 2.92
N LEU A 13 53.37 -20.25 3.92
CA LEU A 13 53.05 -19.95 5.31
C LEU A 13 52.65 -18.48 5.50
N LEU A 14 53.27 -17.53 4.77
CA LEU A 14 52.91 -16.12 4.77
C LEU A 14 51.59 -15.85 4.09
N ILE A 15 51.28 -16.50 2.98
CA ILE A 15 50.00 -16.41 2.29
C ILE A 15 48.88 -17.03 3.11
N GLY A 16 49.14 -18.14 3.82
CA GLY A 16 48.20 -18.76 4.74
C GLY A 16 47.88 -17.87 5.94
N ALA A 17 48.85 -17.16 6.49
CA ALA A 17 48.67 -16.24 7.62
C ALA A 17 47.86 -14.99 7.23
N THR A 18 48.00 -14.48 6.00
CA THR A 18 47.20 -13.33 5.50
C THR A 18 45.75 -13.68 5.24
N LEU A 19 45.42 -14.90 4.89
CA LEU A 19 44.04 -15.36 4.69
C LEU A 19 43.28 -15.54 5.99
N ILE A 20 43.95 -15.85 7.10
CA ILE A 20 43.29 -16.03 8.40
C ILE A 20 42.94 -14.68 9.06
N THR A 21 43.71 -13.62 8.80
CA THR A 21 43.41 -12.28 9.34
C THR A 21 42.32 -11.55 8.55
N SER A 22 41.94 -12.01 7.33
CA SER A 22 40.93 -11.43 6.47
C SER A 22 39.49 -11.66 6.95
N CYS A 23 39.24 -12.68 7.78
CA CYS A 23 37.87 -13.00 8.23
C CYS A 23 37.25 -11.99 9.20
N ASN A 24 38.02 -11.08 9.80
CA ASN A 24 37.49 -10.07 10.70
C ASN A 24 37.19 -8.69 10.03
N LEU A 25 37.67 -8.48 8.78
CA LEU A 25 37.44 -7.23 8.04
C LEU A 25 36.02 -7.10 7.51
N PHE A 26 35.24 -8.20 7.43
CA PHE A 26 33.88 -8.21 6.93
C PHE A 26 32.78 -8.23 7.99
N LYS A 27 33.13 -8.20 9.29
CA LYS A 27 32.11 -8.00 10.33
C LYS A 27 31.65 -6.55 10.25
N LYS A 28 30.44 -6.31 9.70
CA LYS A 28 29.77 -5.01 9.79
C LYS A 28 29.76 -4.59 11.26
N LYS A 29 30.33 -3.41 11.54
CA LYS A 29 30.24 -2.82 12.89
C LYS A 29 28.76 -2.75 13.25
N PRO A 30 28.38 -3.13 14.48
CA PRO A 30 27.01 -3.01 14.94
C PRO A 30 26.59 -1.53 14.88
N GLU A 31 25.38 -1.29 14.40
CA GLU A 31 24.82 0.06 14.31
C GLU A 31 24.58 0.60 15.72
N LYS A 32 25.03 1.83 15.96
CA LYS A 32 24.88 2.52 17.24
C LYS A 32 23.97 3.73 17.10
N SER A 33 23.19 4.00 18.12
CA SER A 33 22.40 5.22 18.22
C SER A 33 23.28 6.45 18.18
N ALA A 34 22.99 7.37 17.28
CA ALA A 34 23.68 8.67 17.22
C ALA A 34 23.32 9.57 18.40
N SER A 35 22.19 9.33 19.07
CA SER A 35 21.73 10.14 20.20
C SER A 35 22.23 9.61 21.54
N THR A 36 22.29 8.30 21.73
CA THR A 36 22.58 7.68 23.03
C THR A 36 23.90 6.89 23.08
N GLY A 37 24.46 6.54 21.90
CA GLY A 37 25.65 5.69 21.78
C GLY A 37 25.39 4.20 22.00
N TRP A 38 24.17 3.79 22.36
CA TRP A 38 23.84 2.38 22.56
C TRP A 38 23.80 1.60 21.25
N THR A 39 24.17 0.34 21.32
CA THR A 39 24.14 -0.57 20.18
C THR A 39 22.72 -1.06 19.96
N TYR A 40 22.23 -0.97 18.70
CA TYR A 40 20.93 -1.53 18.31
C TYR A 40 20.99 -3.04 18.20
N ASN A 41 19.86 -3.70 18.43
CA ASN A 41 19.69 -5.16 18.30
C ASN A 41 20.65 -5.98 19.17
N ASP A 42 21.12 -5.42 20.29
CA ASP A 42 22.00 -6.07 21.22
C ASP A 42 21.22 -6.53 22.47
N PRO A 43 21.06 -7.85 22.68
CA PRO A 43 20.33 -8.38 23.84
C PRO A 43 21.02 -8.07 25.17
N ASN A 44 22.36 -7.82 25.18
CA ASN A 44 23.10 -7.46 26.35
C ASN A 44 23.19 -5.94 26.59
N GLY A 45 22.64 -5.15 25.67
CA GLY A 45 22.62 -3.69 25.74
C GLY A 45 21.23 -3.14 26.12
N SER A 46 20.78 -2.13 25.38
CA SER A 46 19.43 -1.55 25.59
C SER A 46 18.29 -2.47 25.17
N GLY A 47 18.57 -3.48 24.35
CA GLY A 47 17.57 -4.33 23.73
C GLY A 47 16.70 -3.66 22.68
N PHE A 48 16.96 -2.37 22.41
CA PHE A 48 16.17 -1.64 21.41
C PHE A 48 16.37 -2.25 20.03
N ARG A 49 15.26 -2.65 19.43
CA ARG A 49 15.23 -3.33 18.15
C ARG A 49 15.00 -2.33 17.02
N VAL A 50 15.86 -2.39 16.02
CA VAL A 50 15.73 -1.64 14.79
C VAL A 50 15.64 -2.66 13.65
N SER A 51 14.52 -2.68 12.97
CA SER A 51 14.33 -3.49 11.78
C SER A 51 15.08 -2.88 10.60
N LYS A 52 15.67 -3.72 9.77
CA LYS A 52 16.31 -3.24 8.54
C LYS A 52 15.22 -2.85 7.56
N GLU A 53 15.46 -1.73 6.88
CA GLU A 53 14.63 -1.36 5.73
C GLU A 53 14.51 -2.53 4.76
N LYS A 54 13.29 -2.86 4.40
CA LYS A 54 12.94 -3.88 3.42
C LYS A 54 12.09 -3.20 2.36
N GLU A 55 12.40 -3.49 1.12
CA GLU A 55 11.54 -3.07 0.03
C GLU A 55 10.14 -3.67 0.23
N GLN A 56 9.17 -2.79 0.34
CA GLN A 56 7.76 -3.19 0.44
C GLN A 56 7.23 -3.44 -0.97
N LYS A 57 6.48 -4.52 -1.12
CA LYS A 57 5.73 -4.77 -2.35
C LYS A 57 4.62 -3.72 -2.45
N THR A 58 4.45 -3.14 -3.63
CA THR A 58 3.28 -2.32 -3.94
C THR A 58 2.02 -3.14 -3.76
N GLY A 59 0.98 -2.54 -3.21
CA GLY A 59 -0.33 -3.19 -3.08
C GLY A 59 -0.92 -3.55 -4.45
N PRO A 60 -1.75 -4.61 -4.53
CA PRO A 60 -2.34 -5.04 -5.79
C PRO A 60 -3.12 -3.90 -6.48
N GLY A 61 -2.92 -3.75 -7.79
CA GLY A 61 -3.62 -2.76 -8.62
C GLY A 61 -3.12 -1.32 -8.48
N LEU A 62 -2.18 -1.04 -7.57
CA LEU A 62 -1.65 0.28 -7.34
C LEU A 62 -0.48 0.61 -8.27
N VAL A 63 -0.46 1.85 -8.77
CA VAL A 63 0.66 2.47 -9.47
C VAL A 63 1.22 3.61 -8.64
N PHE A 64 2.54 3.81 -8.72
CA PHE A 64 3.21 4.91 -8.04
C PHE A 64 3.00 6.20 -8.82
N VAL A 65 2.56 7.25 -8.12
CA VAL A 65 2.43 8.61 -8.63
C VAL A 65 3.44 9.48 -7.88
N GLU A 66 4.43 9.98 -8.62
CA GLU A 66 5.43 10.89 -8.05
C GLU A 66 4.76 12.23 -7.70
N GLY A 67 4.99 12.71 -6.48
CA GLY A 67 4.43 13.96 -6.00
C GLY A 67 5.03 15.19 -6.68
N GLY A 68 4.31 16.29 -6.59
CA GLY A 68 4.74 17.55 -7.19
C GLY A 68 3.83 18.70 -6.83
N THR A 69 4.12 19.87 -7.42
CA THR A 69 3.30 21.07 -7.25
C THR A 69 2.58 21.39 -8.54
N PHE A 70 1.28 21.60 -8.46
CA PHE A 70 0.43 21.94 -9.60
C PHE A 70 -0.61 22.99 -9.23
N THR A 71 -1.26 23.55 -10.22
CA THR A 71 -2.41 24.44 -10.02
C THR A 71 -3.69 23.64 -10.12
N MET A 72 -4.32 23.41 -8.98
CA MET A 72 -5.59 22.74 -8.85
C MET A 72 -6.75 23.69 -9.14
N GLY A 73 -7.82 23.19 -9.71
CA GLY A 73 -9.03 23.94 -10.00
C GLY A 73 -9.09 24.50 -11.42
N ALA A 74 -10.31 24.67 -11.92
CA ALA A 74 -10.61 25.25 -13.22
C ALA A 74 -11.96 25.98 -13.13
N VAL A 75 -11.94 27.26 -13.43
CA VAL A 75 -13.16 28.10 -13.48
C VAL A 75 -13.48 28.55 -14.92
N GLU A 76 -12.51 28.42 -15.83
CA GLU A 76 -12.63 28.92 -17.20
C GLU A 76 -13.68 28.15 -18.01
N GLU A 77 -13.90 26.89 -17.67
CA GLU A 77 -14.85 26.00 -18.33
C GLU A 77 -16.12 25.74 -17.50
N ASP A 78 -16.30 26.48 -16.41
CA ASP A 78 -17.48 26.35 -15.55
C ASP A 78 -18.70 26.94 -16.24
N VAL A 79 -19.52 26.04 -16.82
CA VAL A 79 -20.76 26.42 -17.51
C VAL A 79 -21.77 27.07 -16.59
N MET A 80 -21.79 26.69 -15.32
CA MET A 80 -22.73 27.22 -14.31
C MET A 80 -22.23 28.53 -13.69
N ARG A 81 -20.94 28.86 -13.89
CA ARG A 81 -20.29 30.06 -13.34
C ARG A 81 -20.40 30.19 -11.83
N ASP A 82 -20.38 29.07 -11.11
CA ASP A 82 -20.46 29.03 -9.66
C ASP A 82 -19.17 29.53 -8.97
N TRP A 83 -18.06 29.57 -9.71
CA TRP A 83 -16.75 30.03 -9.26
C TRP A 83 -16.26 29.32 -7.98
N ASN A 84 -16.74 28.11 -7.72
CA ASN A 84 -16.44 27.35 -6.52
C ASN A 84 -15.11 26.57 -6.61
N ASN A 85 -14.51 26.45 -7.80
CA ASN A 85 -13.25 25.75 -8.03
C ASN A 85 -12.14 26.74 -8.50
N ILE A 86 -11.88 27.74 -7.69
CA ILE A 86 -10.88 28.79 -7.98
C ILE A 86 -9.47 28.15 -8.07
N PRO A 87 -8.70 28.46 -9.12
CA PRO A 87 -7.34 27.96 -9.28
C PRO A 87 -6.45 28.30 -8.07
N ARG A 88 -5.84 27.27 -7.48
CA ARG A 88 -4.92 27.41 -6.36
C ARG A 88 -3.71 26.50 -6.52
N ARG A 89 -2.56 26.96 -6.10
CA ARG A 89 -1.33 26.17 -6.13
C ARG A 89 -1.31 25.19 -4.95
N VAL A 90 -1.14 23.90 -5.26
CA VAL A 90 -1.13 22.81 -4.26
C VAL A 90 0.10 21.93 -4.49
N THR A 91 0.75 21.52 -3.42
CA THR A 91 1.82 20.53 -3.45
C THR A 91 1.27 19.20 -2.94
N VAL A 92 1.38 18.16 -3.75
CA VAL A 92 0.95 16.80 -3.43
C VAL A 92 2.19 15.95 -3.17
N ALA A 93 2.21 15.21 -2.06
CA ALA A 93 3.26 14.22 -1.81
C ALA A 93 3.12 13.03 -2.75
N SER A 94 4.20 12.27 -2.95
CA SER A 94 4.13 11.02 -3.71
C SER A 94 3.17 10.03 -3.04
N PHE A 95 2.40 9.31 -3.83
CA PHE A 95 1.40 8.38 -3.35
C PHE A 95 1.21 7.21 -4.32
N TYR A 96 0.45 6.22 -3.89
CA TYR A 96 0.01 5.12 -4.73
C TYR A 96 -1.48 5.25 -5.01
N MET A 97 -1.88 5.01 -6.24
CA MET A 97 -3.29 5.07 -6.67
C MET A 97 -3.62 3.85 -7.53
N ASP A 98 -4.87 3.40 -7.49
CA ASP A 98 -5.33 2.38 -8.43
C ASP A 98 -5.22 2.91 -9.86
N GLU A 99 -4.80 2.04 -10.78
CA GLU A 99 -4.69 2.36 -12.20
C GLU A 99 -6.06 2.62 -12.85
N SER A 100 -7.10 2.01 -12.31
CA SER A 100 -8.49 2.16 -12.75
C SER A 100 -9.43 2.22 -11.56
N GLU A 101 -10.66 2.64 -11.79
CA GLU A 101 -11.72 2.60 -10.79
C GLU A 101 -11.95 1.17 -10.29
N VAL A 102 -12.53 1.05 -9.10
CA VAL A 102 -12.90 -0.24 -8.52
C VAL A 102 -13.97 -0.89 -9.41
N ALA A 103 -13.64 -2.05 -9.96
CA ALA A 103 -14.53 -2.78 -10.86
C ALA A 103 -15.64 -3.53 -10.13
N ASN A 104 -16.75 -3.81 -10.84
CA ASN A 104 -17.88 -4.57 -10.31
C ASN A 104 -17.46 -5.93 -9.72
N VAL A 105 -16.49 -6.63 -10.33
CA VAL A 105 -16.03 -7.93 -9.85
C VAL A 105 -15.34 -7.79 -8.49
N HIS A 106 -14.53 -6.74 -8.27
CA HIS A 106 -13.85 -6.51 -6.99
C HIS A 106 -14.82 -6.13 -5.88
N TYR A 107 -15.83 -5.33 -6.22
CA TYR A 107 -16.85 -4.98 -5.24
C TYR A 107 -17.75 -6.17 -4.88
N ARG A 108 -18.04 -7.07 -5.83
CA ARG A 108 -18.75 -8.34 -5.55
C ARG A 108 -17.93 -9.30 -4.69
N GLU A 109 -16.60 -9.30 -4.83
CA GLU A 109 -15.70 -10.05 -3.94
C GLU A 109 -15.85 -9.57 -2.49
N TYR A 110 -15.92 -8.25 -2.27
CA TYR A 110 -16.21 -7.67 -0.97
C TYR A 110 -17.55 -8.13 -0.41
N LEU A 111 -18.62 -8.05 -1.18
CA LEU A 111 -19.96 -8.49 -0.76
C LEU A 111 -19.98 -9.99 -0.42
N PHE A 112 -19.35 -10.82 -1.26
CA PHE A 112 -19.21 -12.25 -1.01
C PHE A 112 -18.47 -12.53 0.30
N TRP A 113 -17.42 -11.77 0.57
CA TRP A 113 -16.67 -11.90 1.83
C TRP A 113 -17.53 -11.50 3.04
N LEU A 114 -18.28 -10.39 2.96
CA LEU A 114 -19.20 -9.97 4.02
C LEU A 114 -20.24 -11.05 4.34
N ASP A 115 -20.89 -11.57 3.31
CA ASP A 115 -21.92 -12.62 3.48
C ASP A 115 -21.34 -13.88 4.13
N ARG A 116 -20.18 -14.32 3.66
CA ARG A 116 -19.52 -15.53 4.16
C ARG A 116 -19.05 -15.40 5.61
N VAL A 117 -18.51 -14.23 5.98
CA VAL A 117 -17.89 -14.03 7.30
C VAL A 117 -18.92 -13.67 8.34
N PHE A 118 -19.80 -12.72 8.04
CA PHE A 118 -20.76 -12.23 9.02
C PHE A 118 -22.05 -13.06 9.06
N MET A 119 -22.40 -13.77 7.99
CA MET A 119 -23.66 -14.51 7.85
C MET A 119 -24.89 -13.69 8.23
N ASP A 120 -24.81 -12.39 8.06
CA ASP A 120 -25.85 -11.40 8.35
C ASP A 120 -26.23 -10.65 7.09
N THR A 121 -27.41 -10.94 6.58
CA THR A 121 -27.96 -10.28 5.39
C THR A 121 -28.16 -8.79 5.56
N ALA A 122 -28.33 -8.28 6.79
CA ALA A 122 -28.47 -6.85 7.02
C ALA A 122 -27.15 -6.11 6.78
N ILE A 123 -26.01 -6.73 7.07
CA ILE A 123 -24.68 -6.17 6.79
C ILE A 123 -24.45 -6.15 5.30
N THR A 124 -24.68 -7.26 4.61
CA THR A 124 -24.50 -7.36 3.17
C THR A 124 -25.42 -6.41 2.42
N ASN A 125 -26.70 -6.30 2.83
CA ASN A 125 -27.66 -5.40 2.19
C ASN A 125 -27.27 -3.91 2.31
N ARG A 126 -26.66 -3.51 3.44
CA ARG A 126 -26.15 -2.13 3.58
C ARG A 126 -24.97 -1.81 2.68
N ALA A 127 -24.23 -2.84 2.28
CA ALA A 127 -23.08 -2.69 1.39
C ALA A 127 -23.45 -2.79 -0.10
N LEU A 128 -24.68 -3.23 -0.44
CA LEU A 128 -25.12 -3.35 -1.82
C LEU A 128 -25.16 -1.97 -2.50
N PRO A 129 -24.64 -1.87 -3.74
CA PRO A 129 -24.80 -0.66 -4.55
C PRO A 129 -26.26 -0.41 -4.89
N ASP A 130 -26.66 0.86 -4.96
CA ASP A 130 -27.96 1.25 -5.46
C ASP A 130 -27.99 1.16 -6.99
N THR A 131 -28.66 0.16 -7.51
CA THR A 131 -28.80 -0.02 -8.96
C THR A 131 -29.84 0.91 -9.60
N LEU A 132 -30.67 1.57 -8.79
CA LEU A 132 -31.70 2.50 -9.30
C LEU A 132 -31.11 3.80 -9.83
N VAL A 133 -29.82 4.08 -9.56
CA VAL A 133 -29.10 5.22 -10.14
C VAL A 133 -29.09 5.23 -11.67
N TRP A 134 -29.31 4.08 -12.30
CA TRP A 134 -29.42 3.96 -13.75
C TRP A 134 -30.79 4.38 -14.29
N ARG A 135 -31.82 4.46 -13.43
CA ARG A 135 -33.16 4.78 -13.84
C ARG A 135 -33.28 6.26 -14.15
N SER A 136 -33.62 6.61 -15.36
CA SER A 136 -33.85 7.97 -15.84
C SER A 136 -35.13 8.03 -16.60
N GLU A 137 -35.92 9.11 -16.43
CA GLU A 137 -37.13 9.33 -17.19
C GLU A 137 -36.81 9.36 -18.68
N LEU A 138 -37.68 8.70 -19.49
CA LEU A 138 -37.54 8.58 -20.94
C LEU A 138 -36.28 7.88 -21.46
N ALA A 139 -35.45 7.35 -20.61
CA ALA A 139 -34.29 6.53 -21.00
C ALA A 139 -34.61 5.05 -20.76
N TYR A 140 -34.37 4.21 -21.78
CA TYR A 140 -34.57 2.75 -21.68
C TYR A 140 -33.32 2.13 -20.98
N ASN A 141 -33.14 2.39 -19.68
CA ASN A 141 -31.99 1.96 -18.89
C ASN A 141 -32.28 0.78 -17.98
N GLU A 142 -33.46 0.20 -18.00
CA GLU A 142 -33.81 -0.96 -17.14
C GLU A 142 -32.83 -2.14 -17.28
N PRO A 143 -32.25 -2.46 -18.46
CA PRO A 143 -31.23 -3.49 -18.57
C PRO A 143 -29.99 -3.21 -17.71
N TYR A 144 -29.60 -1.95 -17.50
CA TYR A 144 -28.49 -1.59 -16.62
C TYR A 144 -28.87 -1.74 -15.15
N VAL A 145 -30.11 -1.41 -14.76
CA VAL A 145 -30.61 -1.64 -13.40
C VAL A 145 -30.50 -3.10 -13.01
N GLU A 146 -30.83 -4.02 -13.93
CA GLU A 146 -30.85 -5.45 -13.66
C GLU A 146 -29.47 -6.11 -13.81
N TYR A 147 -28.70 -5.77 -14.84
CA TYR A 147 -27.55 -6.55 -15.29
C TYR A 147 -26.20 -5.90 -15.02
N TYR A 148 -26.11 -4.57 -14.96
CA TYR A 148 -24.83 -3.87 -14.91
C TYR A 148 -23.92 -4.35 -13.77
N PHE A 149 -24.45 -4.52 -12.59
CA PHE A 149 -23.65 -4.95 -11.44
C PHE A 149 -23.37 -6.46 -11.41
N ARG A 150 -24.23 -7.28 -12.04
CA ARG A 150 -24.24 -8.74 -11.86
C ARG A 150 -23.71 -9.51 -13.06
N HIS A 151 -23.95 -9.01 -14.28
CA HIS A 151 -23.64 -9.77 -15.49
C HIS A 151 -22.14 -9.79 -15.77
N PRO A 152 -21.55 -10.95 -16.17
CA PRO A 152 -20.12 -11.09 -16.41
C PRO A 152 -19.52 -10.12 -17.43
N SER A 153 -20.30 -9.68 -18.41
CA SER A 153 -19.86 -8.70 -19.42
C SER A 153 -19.44 -7.36 -18.80
N TYR A 154 -19.95 -7.02 -17.62
CA TYR A 154 -19.64 -5.79 -16.91
C TYR A 154 -18.66 -6.00 -15.74
N ASN A 155 -17.98 -7.16 -15.65
CA ASN A 155 -17.09 -7.48 -14.55
C ASN A 155 -16.01 -6.42 -14.33
N LEU A 156 -15.40 -5.94 -15.40
CA LEU A 156 -14.30 -4.99 -15.39
C LEU A 156 -14.76 -3.53 -15.56
N TYR A 157 -16.07 -3.28 -15.59
CA TYR A 157 -16.62 -1.93 -15.56
C TYR A 157 -16.65 -1.38 -14.13
N PRO A 158 -16.55 -0.06 -13.96
CA PRO A 158 -16.52 0.55 -12.64
C PRO A 158 -17.80 0.29 -11.85
N VAL A 159 -17.71 0.10 -10.56
CA VAL A 159 -18.87 -0.01 -9.69
C VAL A 159 -19.58 1.34 -9.60
N VAL A 160 -20.90 1.35 -9.77
CA VAL A 160 -21.75 2.55 -9.75
C VAL A 160 -22.84 2.38 -8.69
N GLY A 161 -23.31 3.50 -8.13
CA GLY A 161 -24.36 3.49 -7.11
C GLY A 161 -23.87 3.17 -5.69
N VAL A 162 -22.58 3.43 -5.40
CA VAL A 162 -21.99 3.30 -4.07
C VAL A 162 -21.94 4.67 -3.38
N SER A 163 -22.35 4.73 -2.13
CA SER A 163 -22.18 5.91 -1.29
C SER A 163 -20.73 6.07 -0.82
N TRP A 164 -20.39 7.27 -0.37
CA TRP A 164 -19.06 7.53 0.21
C TRP A 164 -18.74 6.58 1.37
N LYS A 165 -19.72 6.28 2.24
CA LYS A 165 -19.54 5.36 3.36
C LYS A 165 -19.24 3.94 2.90
N GLN A 166 -19.95 3.45 1.89
CA GLN A 166 -19.72 2.13 1.30
C GLN A 166 -18.34 2.04 0.65
N ALA A 167 -17.92 3.08 -0.08
CA ALA A 167 -16.59 3.14 -0.67
C ALA A 167 -15.48 3.17 0.40
N TYR A 168 -15.69 3.90 1.50
CA TYR A 168 -14.77 3.94 2.63
C TYR A 168 -14.65 2.58 3.32
N ASP A 169 -15.77 1.91 3.59
CA ASP A 169 -15.80 0.58 4.20
C ASP A 169 -15.11 -0.47 3.30
N TYR A 170 -15.27 -0.35 1.98
CA TYR A 170 -14.52 -1.16 1.02
C TYR A 170 -13.01 -0.93 1.13
N CYS A 171 -12.55 0.30 1.27
CA CYS A 171 -11.12 0.60 1.45
C CYS A 171 -10.55 -0.05 2.72
N LEU A 172 -11.27 0.01 3.84
CA LEU A 172 -10.86 -0.64 5.08
C LEU A 172 -10.80 -2.17 4.93
N TRP A 173 -11.84 -2.76 4.35
CA TRP A 173 -11.86 -4.19 4.06
C TRP A 173 -10.68 -4.61 3.18
N ARG A 174 -10.40 -3.85 2.12
CA ARG A 174 -9.27 -4.11 1.22
C ARG A 174 -7.93 -4.05 1.95
N SER A 175 -7.74 -3.06 2.83
CA SER A 175 -6.55 -2.94 3.68
C SER A 175 -6.31 -4.20 4.49
N ASP A 176 -7.34 -4.70 5.13
CA ASP A 176 -7.27 -5.91 5.94
C ASP A 176 -6.95 -7.15 5.09
N ARG A 177 -7.62 -7.32 3.94
CA ARG A 177 -7.38 -8.49 3.07
C ARG A 177 -5.99 -8.49 2.46
N VAL A 178 -5.48 -7.33 2.04
CA VAL A 178 -4.13 -7.22 1.47
C VAL A 178 -3.08 -7.52 2.54
N ASN A 179 -3.20 -6.95 3.72
CA ASN A 179 -2.27 -7.20 4.82
C ASN A 179 -2.31 -8.65 5.30
N GLU A 180 -3.50 -9.23 5.42
CA GLU A 180 -3.68 -10.65 5.72
C GLU A 180 -2.97 -11.55 4.71
N ASN A 181 -3.13 -11.27 3.41
CA ASN A 181 -2.47 -12.04 2.36
C ASN A 181 -0.94 -11.92 2.42
N ILE A 182 -0.41 -10.71 2.70
CA ILE A 182 1.03 -10.50 2.89
C ILE A 182 1.57 -11.36 4.05
N LEU A 183 0.84 -11.42 5.17
CA LEU A 183 1.22 -12.27 6.31
C LEU A 183 1.21 -13.76 5.95
N TYR A 184 0.26 -14.20 5.12
CA TYR A 184 0.23 -15.57 4.60
C TYR A 184 1.39 -15.89 3.67
N GLU A 185 1.68 -15.01 2.71
CA GLU A 185 2.79 -15.18 1.76
C GLU A 185 4.14 -15.25 2.47
N LYS A 186 4.31 -14.43 3.51
CA LYS A 186 5.53 -14.43 4.33
C LYS A 186 5.57 -15.58 5.35
N GLY A 187 4.52 -16.36 5.47
CA GLY A 187 4.42 -17.48 6.42
C GLY A 187 4.44 -17.04 7.88
N ILE A 188 4.05 -15.78 8.17
CA ILE A 188 3.94 -15.23 9.52
C ILE A 188 2.69 -15.78 10.20
N THR A 189 1.59 -15.88 9.46
CA THR A 189 0.34 -16.51 9.89
C THR A 189 0.06 -17.78 9.09
N ASN A 190 -0.70 -18.69 9.67
CA ASN A 190 -1.05 -19.97 9.04
C ASN A 190 -2.35 -19.84 8.24
N LYS A 191 -2.22 -19.63 6.91
CA LYS A 191 -3.34 -19.46 5.99
C LYS A 191 -4.43 -20.52 6.14
N LYS A 192 -4.05 -21.81 6.23
CA LYS A 192 -5.03 -22.90 6.30
C LYS A 192 -5.88 -22.84 7.57
N ALA A 193 -5.25 -22.56 8.71
CA ALA A 193 -5.94 -22.47 9.99
C ALA A 193 -6.84 -21.22 10.04
N GLU A 194 -6.38 -20.08 9.52
CA GLU A 194 -7.19 -18.84 9.48
C GLU A 194 -8.41 -19.00 8.55
N LEU A 195 -8.25 -19.59 7.37
CA LEU A 195 -9.38 -19.85 6.49
C LEU A 195 -10.40 -20.83 7.12
N GLN A 196 -9.93 -21.81 7.89
CA GLN A 196 -10.84 -22.71 8.62
C GLN A 196 -11.63 -21.96 9.70
N LYS A 197 -11.01 -21.03 10.44
CA LYS A 197 -11.73 -20.18 11.41
C LYS A 197 -12.83 -19.36 10.74
N GLN A 198 -12.49 -18.69 9.62
CA GLN A 198 -13.44 -17.89 8.84
C GLN A 198 -14.63 -18.72 8.32
N MET A 199 -14.40 -20.00 7.95
CA MET A 199 -15.44 -20.89 7.44
C MET A 199 -16.38 -21.45 8.54
N GLN A 200 -15.95 -21.45 9.80
CA GLN A 200 -16.74 -21.98 10.90
C GLN A 200 -17.89 -21.05 11.34
N GLY A 201 -17.94 -19.85 10.82
CA GLY A 201 -19.01 -18.89 11.01
C GLY A 201 -19.03 -18.24 12.39
N GLY A 202 -19.48 -17.01 12.42
CA GLY A 202 -19.66 -16.30 13.67
C GLY A 202 -19.22 -14.84 13.64
N GLY A 203 -18.65 -14.36 12.54
CA GLY A 203 -18.47 -12.92 12.24
C GLY A 203 -17.58 -12.11 13.16
N GLN A 204 -17.25 -12.62 14.32
CA GLN A 204 -16.53 -11.85 15.34
C GLN A 204 -15.01 -12.03 15.29
N ASP A 205 -14.52 -13.09 14.65
CA ASP A 205 -13.09 -13.47 14.65
C ASP A 205 -12.49 -13.42 13.24
N ASN A 206 -12.70 -12.33 12.52
CA ASN A 206 -12.05 -12.10 11.26
C ASN A 206 -10.80 -11.24 11.43
N PHE A 207 -9.81 -11.42 10.55
CA PHE A 207 -8.59 -10.62 10.57
C PHE A 207 -8.91 -9.13 10.36
N ASN A 208 -8.43 -8.32 11.28
CA ASN A 208 -8.40 -6.86 11.18
C ASN A 208 -6.98 -6.38 11.48
N THR A 209 -6.43 -5.56 10.58
CA THR A 209 -5.03 -5.09 10.67
C THR A 209 -4.75 -4.34 11.97
N LYS A 210 -5.67 -3.48 12.39
CA LYS A 210 -5.50 -2.67 13.62
C LYS A 210 -5.54 -3.54 14.86
N ALA A 211 -6.53 -4.43 14.95
CA ALA A 211 -6.64 -5.38 16.05
C ALA A 211 -5.42 -6.33 16.12
N TYR A 212 -4.90 -6.75 14.97
CA TYR A 212 -3.70 -7.56 14.89
C TYR A 212 -2.45 -6.81 15.42
N LEU A 213 -2.27 -5.55 15.03
CA LEU A 213 -1.14 -4.73 15.47
C LEU A 213 -1.22 -4.40 16.98
N LEU A 214 -2.43 -4.24 17.52
CA LEU A 214 -2.66 -4.05 18.96
C LEU A 214 -2.54 -5.34 19.77
N GLY A 215 -2.42 -6.51 19.12
CA GLY A 215 -2.38 -7.81 19.78
C GLY A 215 -3.76 -8.32 20.26
N GLU A 216 -4.84 -7.64 19.87
CA GLU A 216 -6.22 -8.01 20.19
C GLU A 216 -6.71 -9.18 19.31
N TYR A 217 -6.24 -9.24 18.07
CA TYR A 217 -6.49 -10.38 17.19
C TYR A 217 -5.37 -11.41 17.28
N GLN A 218 -5.71 -12.60 17.75
CA GLN A 218 -4.76 -13.71 17.86
C GLN A 218 -4.76 -14.55 16.59
N ALA A 219 -3.88 -14.20 15.66
CA ALA A 219 -3.66 -15.00 14.47
C ALA A 219 -2.96 -16.32 14.81
N THR A 220 -3.31 -17.38 14.09
CA THR A 220 -2.62 -18.66 14.23
C THR A 220 -1.18 -18.53 13.74
N PRO A 221 -0.16 -18.80 14.59
CA PRO A 221 1.23 -18.58 14.24
C PRO A 221 1.67 -19.41 13.03
N GLY A 222 2.35 -18.76 12.08
CA GLY A 222 3.02 -19.41 10.98
C GLY A 222 4.47 -19.76 11.31
N LYS A 223 5.11 -20.50 10.42
CA LYS A 223 6.49 -20.98 10.62
C LYS A 223 7.52 -19.84 10.73
N SER A 224 7.31 -18.77 9.95
CA SER A 224 8.25 -17.65 9.87
C SER A 224 8.17 -16.68 11.05
N LEU A 225 7.10 -16.74 11.85
CA LEU A 225 6.94 -15.86 13.02
C LEU A 225 8.08 -16.05 14.04
N LYS A 226 8.65 -17.23 14.10
CA LYS A 226 9.81 -17.55 14.98
C LYS A 226 11.04 -16.70 14.68
N SER A 227 11.18 -16.13 13.48
CA SER A 227 12.31 -15.26 13.13
C SER A 227 12.19 -13.86 13.72
N TYR A 228 11.04 -13.50 14.28
CA TYR A 228 10.74 -12.21 14.90
C TYR A 228 10.81 -12.25 16.44
N LYS A 229 11.59 -13.18 17.00
CA LYS A 229 11.78 -13.27 18.43
C LYS A 229 12.32 -11.98 19.03
N ASP A 230 11.81 -11.63 20.19
CA ASP A 230 12.35 -10.54 20.98
C ASP A 230 13.79 -10.86 21.41
N PRO A 231 14.76 -10.01 21.14
CA PRO A 231 16.16 -10.22 21.51
C PRO A 231 16.39 -10.35 23.03
N LEU A 232 15.60 -9.65 23.84
CA LEU A 232 15.74 -9.64 25.31
C LEU A 232 15.10 -10.87 25.96
N THR A 233 13.84 -11.13 25.61
CA THR A 233 13.06 -12.19 26.27
C THR A 233 13.17 -13.54 25.56
N ASN A 234 13.71 -13.55 24.33
CA ASN A 234 13.75 -14.70 23.43
C ASN A 234 12.37 -15.33 23.16
N GLN A 235 11.30 -14.57 23.44
CA GLN A 235 9.92 -15.00 23.20
C GLN A 235 9.53 -14.74 21.74
N VAL A 236 8.71 -15.63 21.20
CA VAL A 236 8.09 -15.43 19.88
C VAL A 236 6.88 -14.52 20.08
N PRO A 237 6.78 -13.38 19.39
CA PRO A 237 5.63 -12.50 19.52
C PRO A 237 4.37 -13.16 18.99
N THR A 238 3.21 -12.71 19.46
CA THR A 238 1.90 -13.14 18.95
C THR A 238 1.53 -12.44 17.65
N SER A 239 2.07 -11.24 17.43
CA SER A 239 1.89 -10.42 16.24
C SER A 239 3.21 -9.76 15.87
N ILE A 240 3.35 -9.35 14.61
CA ILE A 240 4.46 -8.49 14.19
C ILE A 240 4.08 -7.03 14.40
N SER A 241 5.06 -6.19 14.70
CA SER A 241 4.84 -4.76 14.83
C SER A 241 4.90 -4.05 13.47
N PHE A 242 4.37 -2.83 13.42
CA PHE A 242 4.40 -2.00 12.21
C PHE A 242 5.84 -1.64 11.79
N GLU A 243 6.74 -1.50 12.78
CA GLU A 243 8.16 -1.17 12.58
C GLU A 243 8.94 -2.26 11.83
N GLU A 244 8.37 -3.46 11.68
CA GLU A 244 8.97 -4.50 10.83
C GLU A 244 8.88 -4.19 9.33
N GLY A 245 8.10 -3.17 8.94
CA GLY A 245 7.96 -2.73 7.57
C GLY A 245 7.28 -3.75 6.65
N ILE A 246 6.42 -4.61 7.19
CA ILE A 246 5.73 -5.68 6.44
C ILE A 246 4.30 -5.28 6.12
N ILE A 247 3.62 -4.72 7.09
CA ILE A 247 2.23 -4.27 6.99
C ILE A 247 2.19 -2.99 6.14
N LEU A 248 1.30 -2.96 5.17
CA LEU A 248 1.07 -1.77 4.35
C LEU A 248 0.12 -0.80 5.07
N PRO A 249 0.23 0.51 4.81
CA PRO A 249 -0.74 1.50 5.25
C PRO A 249 -2.15 1.21 4.71
N ASP A 250 -3.15 1.79 5.37
CA ASP A 250 -4.54 1.64 4.97
C ASP A 250 -4.80 2.24 3.58
N TYR A 251 -5.59 1.53 2.78
CA TYR A 251 -6.22 2.09 1.60
C TYR A 251 -7.26 3.13 2.02
N ARG A 252 -7.36 4.18 1.27
CA ARG A 252 -8.35 5.26 1.48
C ARG A 252 -8.81 5.83 0.15
N LEU A 253 -9.88 6.56 0.18
CA LEU A 253 -10.26 7.39 -0.95
C LEU A 253 -9.20 8.49 -1.17
N PRO A 254 -8.87 8.83 -2.44
CA PRO A 254 -7.98 9.93 -2.73
C PRO A 254 -8.58 11.26 -2.26
N THR A 255 -7.73 12.20 -1.94
CA THR A 255 -8.15 13.60 -1.81
C THR A 255 -8.44 14.18 -3.19
N GLU A 256 -9.22 15.24 -3.24
CA GLU A 256 -9.49 15.97 -4.49
C GLU A 256 -8.19 16.38 -5.21
N ALA A 257 -7.21 16.86 -4.44
CA ALA A 257 -5.91 17.25 -4.99
C ALA A 257 -5.12 16.07 -5.57
N GLU A 258 -5.11 14.91 -4.92
CA GLU A 258 -4.47 13.70 -5.42
C GLU A 258 -5.15 13.20 -6.69
N TRP A 259 -6.49 13.22 -6.70
CA TRP A 259 -7.28 12.78 -7.84
C TRP A 259 -7.05 13.67 -9.08
N GLU A 260 -7.15 15.00 -8.89
CA GLU A 260 -6.94 15.95 -9.97
C GLU A 260 -5.50 15.90 -10.47
N TYR A 261 -4.51 15.80 -9.57
CA TYR A 261 -3.10 15.68 -9.92
C TYR A 261 -2.82 14.43 -10.76
N ALA A 262 -3.37 13.28 -10.38
CA ALA A 262 -3.22 12.04 -11.11
C ALA A 262 -3.92 12.10 -12.48
N ALA A 263 -5.12 12.69 -12.55
CA ALA A 263 -5.88 12.84 -13.79
C ALA A 263 -5.14 13.71 -14.82
N TYR A 264 -4.45 14.75 -14.38
CA TYR A 264 -3.65 15.59 -15.29
C TYR A 264 -2.39 14.90 -15.82
N GLY A 265 -1.88 13.87 -15.15
CA GLY A 265 -0.67 13.16 -15.57
C GLY A 265 0.55 14.05 -15.75
N LEU A 266 0.70 15.10 -14.94
CA LEU A 266 1.63 16.23 -15.15
C LEU A 266 3.11 15.84 -15.10
N ILE A 267 3.47 14.69 -14.55
CA ILE A 267 4.86 14.23 -14.39
C ILE A 267 5.57 14.13 -15.75
N ALA A 268 4.91 13.60 -16.76
CA ALA A 268 5.49 13.44 -18.10
C ALA A 268 5.46 14.73 -18.93
N GLN A 269 4.63 15.71 -18.58
CA GLN A 269 4.29 16.80 -19.46
C GLN A 269 4.84 18.17 -19.03
N ASN A 270 5.02 18.40 -17.74
CA ASN A 270 5.53 19.71 -17.28
C ASN A 270 6.20 19.64 -15.89
N PRO A 271 7.36 19.01 -15.77
CA PRO A 271 8.05 18.87 -14.49
C PRO A 271 8.51 20.22 -13.91
N ASN A 272 8.63 21.27 -14.72
CA ASN A 272 9.05 22.60 -14.28
C ASN A 272 7.99 23.66 -14.62
N PRO A 273 7.39 24.32 -13.62
CA PRO A 273 6.49 25.41 -13.89
C PRO A 273 7.20 26.50 -14.67
N ARG A 274 6.70 26.84 -15.84
CA ARG A 274 7.22 27.97 -16.61
C ARG A 274 6.83 29.26 -15.89
N ARG A 275 7.83 29.98 -15.41
CA ARG A 275 7.64 31.31 -14.82
C ARG A 275 7.61 32.36 -15.92
N SER A 276 6.66 33.28 -15.84
CA SER A 276 6.66 34.43 -16.69
C SER A 276 7.89 35.31 -16.38
N GLU A 277 8.73 35.60 -17.40
CA GLU A 277 9.86 36.51 -17.25
C GLU A 277 9.42 37.95 -16.96
N LYS A 278 8.19 38.30 -17.35
CA LYS A 278 7.65 39.68 -17.20
C LYS A 278 6.95 39.92 -15.86
N ARG A 279 6.47 38.87 -15.21
CA ARG A 279 5.77 38.97 -13.91
C ARG A 279 6.38 37.97 -12.94
N ARG A 280 7.18 38.46 -12.00
CA ARG A 280 7.80 37.62 -10.97
C ARG A 280 6.75 36.89 -10.13
N GLY A 281 6.74 35.59 -10.19
CA GLY A 281 5.87 34.75 -9.36
C GLY A 281 4.56 34.28 -10.03
N GLU A 282 4.25 34.76 -11.26
CA GLU A 282 3.10 34.28 -12.00
C GLU A 282 3.46 32.98 -12.72
N GLU A 283 2.72 31.93 -12.40
CA GLU A 283 2.84 30.65 -13.07
C GLU A 283 2.03 30.68 -14.37
N LEU A 284 2.69 30.34 -15.49
CA LEU A 284 1.98 30.21 -16.76
C LEU A 284 1.19 28.89 -16.72
N THR A 285 -0.08 29.00 -16.47
CA THR A 285 -1.03 27.86 -16.47
C THR A 285 -1.39 27.35 -17.88
N ALA A 286 -0.74 27.89 -18.90
CA ALA A 286 -1.08 27.73 -20.32
C ALA A 286 -0.97 26.29 -20.89
N ASN A 287 -0.60 25.30 -20.07
CA ASN A 287 -0.44 23.92 -20.53
C ASN A 287 -1.38 22.94 -19.82
N LYS A 288 -2.50 23.38 -19.26
CA LYS A 288 -3.54 22.45 -18.80
C LYS A 288 -4.11 21.75 -20.02
N GLN A 289 -3.94 20.44 -20.08
CA GLN A 289 -4.65 19.64 -21.07
C GLN A 289 -6.12 19.53 -20.67
N VAL A 290 -7.01 19.75 -21.65
CA VAL A 290 -8.46 19.58 -21.44
C VAL A 290 -8.79 18.11 -21.17
N TYR A 291 -8.00 17.20 -21.75
CA TYR A 291 -8.16 15.76 -21.59
C TYR A 291 -6.86 15.11 -21.12
N PRO A 292 -6.92 13.98 -20.40
CA PRO A 292 -5.72 13.27 -19.93
C PRO A 292 -4.85 12.68 -21.06
N TRP A 293 -5.40 12.55 -22.27
CA TRP A 293 -4.65 12.15 -23.45
C TRP A 293 -4.16 13.35 -24.25
N ALA A 294 -2.98 13.20 -24.86
CA ALA A 294 -2.39 14.24 -25.67
C ALA A 294 -3.34 14.63 -26.84
N GLN A 295 -3.61 15.91 -26.98
CA GLN A 295 -4.20 16.44 -28.21
C GLN A 295 -3.09 16.49 -29.27
N ASN A 296 -3.22 15.68 -30.32
CA ASN A 296 -2.41 15.81 -31.52
C ASN A 296 -2.87 17.01 -32.35
#